data_e5336c68db448f3c35da99d1dd3eacb3
#
_entry.id   e5336c68db448f3c35da99d1dd3eacb3
#
_cell.length_a   1.000
_cell.length_b   1.000
_cell.length_c   1.000
_cell.angle_alpha   90.00
_cell.angle_beta   90.00
_cell.angle_gamma   90.00
#
_symmetry.space_group_name_H-M   'P 1'
#
loop_
_entity.id
_entity.type
_entity.pdbx_description
1 polymer ?
#
loop_
_entity_poly.entity_id
_entity_poly.type
_entity_poly.pdbx_seq_one_letter_code
_entity_poly.pdbx_strand_id
1 'polypeptide(L)'
;MKAICSFILALAVSSAGAQIRPVESLPIAVNYSKTIHLVFPSAVKYNQAVTDFVAVDNPESVPNILRIKANRKSFSKQTTVSVATEGGFFYSFNVTYADSLEHTNYFLPDMSSIRPDTIYLNEVSQTHLIAPEKVIYIDYGDTCIQVSKAENTENIVRMIAATGKVEEFPRQTNVSLATEGGKFYTFSAPIVVA
;
A
#
# COMPACT_ATOMS: atom_id res chain seq x y z
N MET A 1 12.60 -78.97 -20.52
CA MET A 1 12.78 -78.09 -19.35
C MET A 1 12.56 -76.67 -19.85
N LYS A 2 11.40 -76.06 -19.45
CA LYS A 2 11.06 -74.67 -19.83
C LYS A 2 11.35 -73.78 -18.65
N ALA A 3 12.32 -72.84 -18.80
CA ALA A 3 12.66 -71.84 -17.80
C ALA A 3 11.65 -70.67 -17.94
N ILE A 4 10.91 -70.41 -16.86
CA ILE A 4 10.01 -69.25 -16.74
C ILE A 4 10.83 -68.13 -16.08
N CYS A 5 11.17 -67.10 -16.89
CA CYS A 5 11.77 -65.88 -16.38
C CYS A 5 10.67 -64.96 -15.82
N SER A 6 10.54 -64.89 -14.47
CA SER A 6 9.67 -63.91 -13.82
C SER A 6 10.32 -62.55 -13.80
N PHE A 7 9.74 -61.61 -14.53
CA PHE A 7 10.13 -60.18 -14.55
C PHE A 7 9.40 -59.49 -13.39
N ILE A 8 10.09 -59.18 -12.31
CA ILE A 8 9.55 -58.35 -11.21
C ILE A 8 9.73 -56.90 -11.59
N LEU A 9 8.63 -56.25 -11.96
CA LEU A 9 8.56 -54.80 -12.22
C LEU A 9 8.47 -54.08 -10.86
N ALA A 10 9.55 -53.53 -10.37
CA ALA A 10 9.56 -52.70 -9.14
C ALA A 10 8.98 -51.31 -9.52
N LEU A 11 7.73 -51.04 -9.07
CA LEU A 11 7.17 -49.68 -9.11
C LEU A 11 7.87 -48.84 -8.03
N ALA A 12 8.77 -47.97 -8.44
CA ALA A 12 9.28 -46.91 -7.58
C ALA A 12 8.20 -45.84 -7.40
N VAL A 13 7.48 -45.86 -6.26
CA VAL A 13 6.60 -44.78 -5.85
C VAL A 13 7.47 -43.62 -5.37
N SER A 14 7.74 -42.66 -6.23
CA SER A 14 8.34 -41.38 -5.83
C SER A 14 7.28 -40.61 -5.05
N SER A 15 7.36 -40.59 -3.72
CA SER A 15 6.60 -39.68 -2.88
C SER A 15 7.12 -38.27 -3.16
N ALA A 16 6.44 -37.50 -3.99
CA ALA A 16 6.62 -36.06 -4.09
C ALA A 16 6.13 -35.44 -2.78
N GLY A 17 6.98 -35.38 -1.78
CA GLY A 17 6.73 -34.67 -0.54
C GLY A 17 6.50 -33.20 -0.89
N ALA A 18 5.34 -32.67 -0.57
CA ALA A 18 5.08 -31.24 -0.69
C ALA A 18 6.09 -30.49 0.19
N GLN A 19 7.10 -29.89 -0.43
CA GLN A 19 8.12 -29.15 0.28
C GLN A 19 7.54 -27.82 0.72
N ILE A 20 7.29 -27.65 2.02
CA ILE A 20 6.88 -26.38 2.60
C ILE A 20 8.06 -25.42 2.48
N ARG A 21 7.91 -24.40 1.66
CA ARG A 21 8.89 -23.32 1.55
C ARG A 21 8.42 -22.13 2.37
N PRO A 22 9.28 -21.55 3.23
CA PRO A 22 8.94 -20.31 3.92
C PRO A 22 8.77 -19.18 2.90
N VAL A 23 7.79 -18.32 3.14
CA VAL A 23 7.61 -17.07 2.35
C VAL A 23 8.62 -16.05 2.85
N GLU A 24 9.44 -15.52 1.94
CA GLU A 24 10.35 -14.44 2.27
C GLU A 24 9.57 -13.15 2.59
N SER A 25 9.95 -12.50 3.70
CA SER A 25 9.30 -11.25 4.12
C SER A 25 9.96 -10.05 3.46
N LEU A 26 9.16 -9.24 2.79
CA LEU A 26 9.57 -8.01 2.11
C LEU A 26 9.70 -6.85 3.12
N PRO A 27 10.80 -6.09 3.13
CA PRO A 27 10.96 -4.97 4.04
C PRO A 27 10.15 -3.75 3.56
N ILE A 28 9.40 -3.13 4.48
CA ILE A 28 8.76 -1.83 4.25
C ILE A 28 8.94 -0.94 5.47
N ALA A 29 9.02 0.37 5.23
CA ALA A 29 9.04 1.38 6.28
C ALA A 29 7.71 2.15 6.29
N VAL A 30 7.25 2.49 7.49
CA VAL A 30 6.04 3.30 7.71
C VAL A 30 6.34 4.47 8.63
N ASN A 31 5.53 5.52 8.59
CA ASN A 31 5.55 6.57 9.60
C ASN A 31 4.13 7.03 9.98
N TYR A 32 4.07 7.99 10.91
CA TYR A 32 2.81 8.48 11.45
C TYR A 32 2.08 9.46 10.52
N SER A 33 2.80 10.16 9.63
CA SER A 33 2.27 11.25 8.81
C SER A 33 1.93 10.87 7.37
N LYS A 34 2.36 9.68 6.92
CA LYS A 34 2.15 9.22 5.54
C LYS A 34 1.53 7.84 5.51
N THR A 35 0.63 7.62 4.59
CA THR A 35 0.08 6.29 4.28
C THR A 35 0.92 5.62 3.21
N ILE A 36 1.29 4.37 3.43
CA ILE A 36 1.89 3.49 2.42
C ILE A 36 0.79 2.74 1.69
N HIS A 37 0.88 2.69 0.37
CA HIS A 37 -0.02 1.94 -0.48
C HIS A 37 0.71 0.74 -1.09
N LEU A 38 0.20 -0.46 -0.84
CA LEU A 38 0.63 -1.69 -1.50
C LEU A 38 -0.40 -2.03 -2.58
N VAL A 39 0.02 -2.00 -3.85
CA VAL A 39 -0.85 -2.25 -5.00
C VAL A 39 -0.58 -3.66 -5.50
N PHE A 40 -1.55 -4.55 -5.38
CA PHE A 40 -1.45 -5.95 -5.77
C PHE A 40 -2.01 -6.19 -7.18
N PRO A 41 -1.59 -7.26 -7.86
CA PRO A 41 -2.13 -7.61 -9.18
C PRO A 41 -3.57 -8.12 -9.14
N SER A 42 -4.10 -8.48 -7.95
CA SER A 42 -5.48 -8.92 -7.74
C SER A 42 -6.01 -8.49 -6.38
N ALA A 43 -7.32 -8.60 -6.17
CA ALA A 43 -7.98 -8.16 -4.95
C ALA A 43 -7.39 -8.83 -3.68
N VAL A 44 -7.24 -8.06 -2.63
CA VAL A 44 -6.85 -8.54 -1.29
C VAL A 44 -8.05 -9.25 -0.67
N LYS A 45 -7.88 -10.48 -0.23
CA LYS A 45 -8.91 -11.30 0.45
C LYS A 45 -8.64 -11.44 1.94
N TYR A 46 -7.41 -11.28 2.35
CA TYR A 46 -6.99 -11.38 3.74
C TYR A 46 -5.83 -10.43 4.00
N ASN A 47 -5.89 -9.75 5.12
CA ASN A 47 -4.76 -8.98 5.64
C ASN A 47 -4.75 -9.08 7.17
N GLN A 48 -3.57 -9.09 7.77
CA GLN A 48 -3.39 -9.12 9.22
C GLN A 48 -2.09 -8.42 9.62
N ALA A 49 -2.19 -7.49 10.56
CA ALA A 49 -1.05 -6.97 11.30
C ALA A 49 -0.90 -7.73 12.61
N VAL A 50 0.33 -8.12 12.97
CA VAL A 50 0.60 -8.87 14.21
C VAL A 50 0.46 -7.98 15.45
N THR A 51 0.74 -6.68 15.31
CA THR A 51 0.69 -5.71 16.42
C THR A 51 -0.15 -4.50 16.08
N ASP A 52 -0.58 -3.76 17.10
CA ASP A 52 -1.26 -2.46 17.00
C ASP A 52 -0.34 -1.28 16.61
N PHE A 53 0.94 -1.55 16.31
CA PHE A 53 1.89 -0.51 15.90
C PHE A 53 1.52 0.11 14.57
N VAL A 54 0.82 -0.65 13.73
CA VAL A 54 0.38 -0.24 12.40
C VAL A 54 -1.11 -0.47 12.23
N ALA A 55 -1.76 0.49 11.57
CA ALA A 55 -3.08 0.32 10.99
C ALA A 55 -2.94 -0.26 9.59
N VAL A 56 -3.79 -1.21 9.27
CA VAL A 56 -3.89 -1.82 7.94
C VAL A 56 -5.33 -1.79 7.51
N ASP A 57 -5.59 -1.29 6.31
CA ASP A 57 -6.93 -1.15 5.78
C ASP A 57 -6.97 -1.42 4.27
N ASN A 58 -8.06 -2.02 3.80
CA ASN A 58 -8.29 -2.33 2.39
C ASN A 58 -9.58 -1.66 1.92
N PRO A 59 -9.50 -0.55 1.16
CA PRO A 59 -10.67 0.19 0.70
C PRO A 59 -11.51 -0.60 -0.30
N GLU A 60 -12.83 -0.64 -0.11
CA GLU A 60 -13.76 -1.38 -0.98
C GLU A 60 -13.74 -0.91 -2.45
N SER A 61 -13.53 0.40 -2.67
CA SER A 61 -13.49 0.99 -4.02
C SER A 61 -12.27 0.57 -4.85
N VAL A 62 -11.21 0.09 -4.19
CA VAL A 62 -9.95 -0.36 -4.81
C VAL A 62 -9.45 -1.62 -4.10
N PRO A 63 -10.12 -2.76 -4.30
CA PRO A 63 -9.91 -3.97 -3.50
C PRO A 63 -8.51 -4.60 -3.66
N ASN A 64 -7.75 -4.16 -4.66
CA ASN A 64 -6.35 -4.56 -4.87
C ASN A 64 -5.33 -3.64 -4.19
N ILE A 65 -5.77 -2.66 -3.41
CA ILE A 65 -4.88 -1.74 -2.68
C ILE A 65 -5.00 -1.97 -1.18
N LEU A 66 -3.88 -2.14 -0.50
CA LEU A 66 -3.80 -2.17 0.95
C LEU A 66 -3.09 -0.92 1.44
N ARG A 67 -3.67 -0.23 2.43
CA ARG A 67 -3.07 0.92 3.11
C ARG A 67 -2.40 0.45 4.39
N ILE A 68 -1.20 0.96 4.64
CA ILE A 68 -0.48 0.72 5.89
C ILE A 68 0.03 2.05 6.43
N LYS A 69 -0.20 2.31 7.71
CA LYS A 69 0.25 3.52 8.40
C LYS A 69 0.67 3.19 9.83
N ALA A 70 1.65 3.91 10.36
CA ALA A 70 1.98 3.79 11.77
C ALA A 70 0.87 4.40 12.64
N ASN A 71 0.43 3.67 13.68
CA ASN A 71 -0.51 4.15 14.69
C ASN A 71 0.17 4.96 15.79
N ARG A 72 1.50 4.96 15.83
CA ARG A 72 2.32 5.61 16.85
C ARG A 72 3.36 6.49 16.19
N LYS A 73 3.73 7.58 16.87
CA LYS A 73 4.77 8.52 16.40
C LYS A 73 6.16 7.90 16.27
N SER A 74 6.40 6.75 16.89
CA SER A 74 7.58 5.92 16.70
C SER A 74 7.37 4.54 17.31
N PHE A 75 8.10 3.53 16.83
CA PHE A 75 8.27 2.23 17.47
C PHE A 75 9.62 1.63 17.04
N SER A 76 10.27 0.93 17.97
CA SER A 76 11.60 0.35 17.73
C SER A 76 11.59 -1.12 17.34
N LYS A 77 10.47 -1.81 17.59
CA LYS A 77 10.33 -3.24 17.28
C LYS A 77 9.70 -3.42 15.92
N GLN A 78 10.31 -4.25 15.10
CA GLN A 78 9.72 -4.70 13.84
C GLN A 78 8.40 -5.45 14.09
N THR A 79 7.44 -5.27 13.18
CA THR A 79 6.19 -6.04 13.16
C THR A 79 5.99 -6.67 11.78
N THR A 80 5.01 -7.55 11.67
CA THR A 80 4.72 -8.26 10.42
C THR A 80 3.30 -7.94 9.97
N VAL A 81 3.15 -7.73 8.67
CA VAL A 81 1.86 -7.68 7.99
C VAL A 81 1.81 -8.80 6.96
N SER A 82 0.76 -9.61 7.03
CA SER A 82 0.52 -10.72 6.10
C SER A 82 -0.66 -10.41 5.20
N VAL A 83 -0.58 -10.76 3.93
CA VAL A 83 -1.60 -10.48 2.92
C VAL A 83 -1.80 -11.70 2.03
N ALA A 84 -3.06 -12.09 1.78
CA ALA A 84 -3.40 -13.05 0.74
C ALA A 84 -4.33 -12.40 -0.29
N THR A 85 -4.10 -12.69 -1.56
CA THR A 85 -4.88 -12.15 -2.67
C THR A 85 -5.76 -13.20 -3.34
N GLU A 86 -6.77 -12.75 -4.05
CA GLU A 86 -7.68 -13.61 -4.83
C GLU A 86 -6.95 -14.47 -5.87
N GLY A 87 -5.82 -13.96 -6.42
CA GLY A 87 -4.95 -14.71 -7.32
C GLY A 87 -4.16 -15.84 -6.65
N GLY A 88 -4.36 -16.10 -5.34
CA GLY A 88 -3.70 -17.17 -4.59
C GLY A 88 -2.28 -16.85 -4.14
N PHE A 89 -1.84 -15.61 -4.28
CA PHE A 89 -0.53 -15.18 -3.79
C PHE A 89 -0.59 -14.78 -2.31
N PHE A 90 0.43 -15.17 -1.56
CA PHE A 90 0.64 -14.79 -0.17
C PHE A 90 1.91 -13.94 -0.05
N TYR A 91 1.79 -12.80 0.61
CA TYR A 91 2.87 -11.85 0.87
C TYR A 91 3.05 -11.68 2.37
N SER A 92 4.29 -11.56 2.80
CA SER A 92 4.67 -11.20 4.15
C SER A 92 5.53 -9.94 4.10
N PHE A 93 5.26 -8.97 4.98
CA PHE A 93 6.01 -7.73 5.06
C PHE A 93 6.60 -7.54 6.46
N ASN A 94 7.90 -7.26 6.50
CA ASN A 94 8.58 -6.82 7.70
C ASN A 94 8.47 -5.30 7.80
N VAL A 95 7.67 -4.82 8.73
CA VAL A 95 7.33 -3.40 8.88
C VAL A 95 8.18 -2.77 9.97
N THR A 96 8.89 -1.70 9.62
CA THR A 96 9.69 -0.88 10.52
C THR A 96 9.21 0.57 10.52
N TYR A 97 9.52 1.32 11.56
CA TYR A 97 9.27 2.76 11.59
C TYR A 97 10.46 3.53 11.01
N ALA A 98 10.18 4.56 10.22
CA ALA A 98 11.18 5.52 9.76
C ALA A 98 10.61 6.95 9.79
N ASP A 99 11.40 7.92 10.26
CA ASP A 99 10.99 9.33 10.34
C ASP A 99 10.78 9.96 8.95
N SER A 100 11.50 9.47 7.95
CA SER A 100 11.37 9.89 6.56
C SER A 100 11.14 8.68 5.66
N LEU A 101 10.23 8.83 4.71
CA LEU A 101 9.93 7.81 3.69
C LEU A 101 10.29 8.36 2.32
N GLU A 102 11.09 7.61 1.59
CA GLU A 102 11.43 7.90 0.19
C GLU A 102 10.26 7.55 -0.74
N HIS A 103 9.61 6.43 -0.48
CA HIS A 103 8.47 5.93 -1.24
C HIS A 103 7.24 5.75 -0.36
N THR A 104 6.06 6.01 -0.91
CA THR A 104 4.76 5.83 -0.25
C THR A 104 3.85 4.88 -1.00
N ASN A 105 4.35 4.23 -2.05
CA ASN A 105 3.63 3.26 -2.84
C ASN A 105 4.56 2.16 -3.33
N TYR A 106 4.06 0.94 -3.38
CA TYR A 106 4.79 -0.23 -3.89
C TYR A 106 3.86 -1.09 -4.70
N PHE A 107 4.29 -1.47 -5.90
CA PHE A 107 3.56 -2.37 -6.80
C PHE A 107 4.11 -3.78 -6.67
N LEU A 108 3.23 -4.75 -6.45
CA LEU A 108 3.59 -6.14 -6.27
C LEU A 108 3.45 -6.90 -7.60
N PRO A 109 4.28 -7.93 -7.85
CA PRO A 109 5.19 -8.57 -6.87
C PRO A 109 6.61 -7.96 -6.79
N ASP A 110 7.02 -7.09 -7.70
CA ASP A 110 8.41 -6.64 -7.88
C ASP A 110 8.83 -5.50 -6.95
N MET A 111 7.92 -5.00 -6.09
CA MET A 111 8.15 -3.88 -5.17
C MET A 111 8.56 -2.57 -5.89
N SER A 112 8.21 -2.43 -7.16
CA SER A 112 8.41 -1.16 -7.87
C SER A 112 7.60 -0.03 -7.24
N SER A 113 8.02 1.21 -7.41
CA SER A 113 7.35 2.37 -6.86
C SER A 113 7.29 3.51 -7.87
N ILE A 114 6.28 4.36 -7.74
CA ILE A 114 6.20 5.63 -8.48
C ILE A 114 6.73 6.72 -7.55
N ARG A 115 7.68 7.52 -8.06
CA ARG A 115 8.17 8.68 -7.33
C ARG A 115 7.03 9.70 -7.23
N PRO A 116 6.68 10.19 -6.02
CA PRO A 116 5.61 11.17 -5.87
C PRO A 116 6.01 12.52 -6.47
N ASP A 117 5.10 13.14 -7.22
CA ASP A 117 5.21 14.54 -7.59
C ASP A 117 4.96 15.43 -6.37
N THR A 118 5.51 16.67 -6.38
CA THR A 118 5.36 17.57 -5.24
C THR A 118 4.29 18.64 -5.53
N ILE A 119 3.34 18.78 -4.59
CA ILE A 119 2.30 19.80 -4.64
C ILE A 119 2.35 20.62 -3.37
N TYR A 120 2.71 21.90 -3.47
CA TYR A 120 2.73 22.83 -2.34
C TYR A 120 1.33 23.30 -2.00
N LEU A 121 0.96 23.15 -0.71
CA LEU A 121 -0.33 23.59 -0.19
C LEU A 121 -0.15 24.69 0.83
N ASN A 122 -1.14 25.58 0.94
CA ASN A 122 -1.22 26.61 1.98
C ASN A 122 -2.68 26.75 2.47
N GLU A 123 -2.89 27.58 3.49
CA GLU A 123 -4.20 27.78 4.13
C GLU A 123 -5.13 28.74 3.38
N VAL A 124 -4.62 29.51 2.42
CA VAL A 124 -5.37 30.58 1.77
C VAL A 124 -5.71 30.29 0.30
N SER A 125 -5.03 29.34 -0.32
CA SER A 125 -5.22 29.00 -1.74
C SER A 125 -5.60 27.54 -1.90
N GLN A 126 -6.70 27.31 -2.60
CA GLN A 126 -7.14 25.96 -2.94
C GLN A 126 -6.46 25.46 -4.21
N THR A 127 -5.85 24.29 -4.14
CA THR A 127 -5.24 23.60 -5.29
C THR A 127 -6.21 22.60 -5.88
N HIS A 128 -6.28 22.54 -7.21
CA HIS A 128 -7.09 21.57 -7.94
C HIS A 128 -6.22 20.64 -8.76
N LEU A 129 -6.42 19.32 -8.57
CA LEU A 129 -5.89 18.26 -9.42
C LEU A 129 -6.97 17.84 -10.40
N ILE A 130 -6.64 17.88 -11.70
CA ILE A 130 -7.55 17.42 -12.76
C ILE A 130 -7.00 16.10 -13.29
N ALA A 131 -7.64 15.01 -12.93
CA ALA A 131 -7.30 13.68 -13.45
C ALA A 131 -7.85 13.52 -14.87
N PRO A 132 -7.21 12.70 -15.72
CA PRO A 132 -7.71 12.43 -17.08
C PRO A 132 -8.98 11.60 -17.09
N GLU A 133 -9.32 10.93 -15.99
CA GLU A 133 -10.44 10.01 -15.83
C GLU A 133 -11.11 10.23 -14.47
N LYS A 134 -12.29 9.61 -14.28
CA LYS A 134 -13.01 9.60 -13.01
C LYS A 134 -12.12 9.10 -11.87
N VAL A 135 -12.04 9.85 -10.79
CA VAL A 135 -11.35 9.47 -9.56
C VAL A 135 -12.27 8.60 -8.71
N ILE A 136 -11.89 7.35 -8.47
CA ILE A 136 -12.67 6.40 -7.65
C ILE A 136 -12.13 6.24 -6.23
N TYR A 137 -10.90 6.67 -5.99
CA TYR A 137 -10.23 6.57 -4.70
C TYR A 137 -9.39 7.81 -4.42
N ILE A 138 -9.46 8.28 -3.19
CA ILE A 138 -8.64 9.37 -2.64
C ILE A 138 -8.20 8.96 -1.24
N ASP A 139 -6.91 9.10 -0.95
CA ASP A 139 -6.36 8.96 0.38
C ASP A 139 -5.34 10.07 0.67
N TYR A 140 -5.25 10.48 1.93
CA TYR A 140 -4.25 11.41 2.40
C TYR A 140 -3.73 11.01 3.78
N GLY A 141 -2.42 11.11 3.96
CA GLY A 141 -1.73 10.55 5.12
C GLY A 141 -2.03 11.25 6.43
N ASP A 142 -2.42 12.52 6.43
CA ASP A 142 -2.62 13.30 7.64
C ASP A 142 -3.69 14.36 7.50
N THR A 143 -4.38 14.68 8.59
CA THR A 143 -5.47 15.67 8.67
C THR A 143 -4.98 17.14 8.64
N CYS A 144 -3.68 17.38 8.50
CA CYS A 144 -3.12 18.71 8.25
C CYS A 144 -3.54 19.30 6.90
N ILE A 145 -4.14 18.49 6.04
CA ILE A 145 -4.74 18.91 4.77
C ILE A 145 -6.20 18.46 4.69
N GLN A 146 -6.98 19.17 3.90
CA GLN A 146 -8.31 18.78 3.50
C GLN A 146 -8.30 18.42 2.03
N VAL A 147 -8.82 17.25 1.69
CA VAL A 147 -8.90 16.74 0.33
C VAL A 147 -10.32 16.28 0.04
N SER A 148 -10.91 16.70 -1.07
CA SER A 148 -12.25 16.30 -1.48
C SER A 148 -12.42 16.37 -2.99
N LYS A 149 -13.41 15.68 -3.54
CA LYS A 149 -13.83 15.91 -4.93
C LYS A 149 -14.47 17.29 -5.06
N ALA A 150 -14.27 17.96 -6.21
CA ALA A 150 -15.02 19.16 -6.53
C ALA A 150 -16.48 18.79 -6.86
N GLU A 151 -17.41 19.67 -6.49
CA GLU A 151 -18.84 19.44 -6.70
C GLU A 151 -19.14 19.27 -8.20
N ASN A 152 -20.06 18.34 -8.49
CA ASN A 152 -20.53 18.04 -9.85
C ASN A 152 -19.42 17.61 -10.83
N THR A 153 -18.26 17.17 -10.34
CA THR A 153 -17.17 16.65 -11.15
C THR A 153 -16.69 15.30 -10.61
N GLU A 154 -16.30 14.40 -11.49
CA GLU A 154 -15.82 13.09 -11.08
C GLU A 154 -14.29 12.96 -11.15
N ASN A 155 -13.62 13.91 -11.83
CA ASN A 155 -12.19 13.87 -12.10
C ASN A 155 -11.40 15.03 -11.50
N ILE A 156 -12.04 15.93 -10.74
CA ILE A 156 -11.36 17.06 -10.09
C ILE A 156 -11.31 16.86 -8.58
N VAL A 157 -10.10 16.94 -8.02
CA VAL A 157 -9.83 16.84 -6.59
C VAL A 157 -9.34 18.19 -6.09
N ARG A 158 -9.97 18.70 -5.02
CA ARG A 158 -9.59 19.93 -4.31
C ARG A 158 -8.73 19.60 -3.11
N MET A 159 -7.72 20.42 -2.89
CA MET A 159 -6.83 20.31 -1.74
C MET A 159 -6.49 21.67 -1.17
N ILE A 160 -6.40 21.74 0.17
CA ILE A 160 -5.98 22.94 0.90
C ILE A 160 -5.35 22.52 2.22
N ALA A 161 -4.42 23.28 2.75
CA ALA A 161 -3.93 23.06 4.12
C ALA A 161 -5.02 23.39 5.14
N ALA A 162 -5.12 22.60 6.21
CA ALA A 162 -6.11 22.79 7.26
C ALA A 162 -5.74 24.00 8.13
N THR A 163 -6.65 24.94 8.29
CA THR A 163 -6.45 26.18 9.04
C THR A 163 -6.16 25.90 10.52
N GLY A 164 -5.17 26.60 11.08
CA GLY A 164 -4.84 26.55 12.51
C GLY A 164 -4.12 25.30 12.98
N LYS A 165 -3.71 24.42 12.05
CA LYS A 165 -3.01 23.17 12.38
C LYS A 165 -1.55 23.10 11.91
N VAL A 166 -1.05 24.14 11.26
CA VAL A 166 0.28 24.13 10.62
C VAL A 166 1.43 24.00 11.62
N GLU A 167 1.24 24.40 12.88
CA GLU A 167 2.25 24.25 13.94
C GLU A 167 2.25 22.89 14.65
N GLU A 168 1.11 22.18 14.62
CA GLU A 168 0.91 20.91 15.34
C GLU A 168 1.23 19.67 14.49
N PHE A 169 1.30 19.80 13.17
CA PHE A 169 1.39 18.67 12.24
C PHE A 169 2.72 18.60 11.51
N PRO A 170 3.07 17.42 10.98
CA PRO A 170 4.21 17.33 10.09
C PRO A 170 4.00 18.29 8.90
N ARG A 171 5.06 19.01 8.56
CA ARG A 171 5.03 19.98 7.44
C ARG A 171 4.82 19.34 6.07
N GLN A 172 4.68 18.05 6.01
CA GLN A 172 4.54 17.28 4.78
C GLN A 172 3.72 16.01 5.03
N THR A 173 2.75 15.77 4.14
CA THR A 173 2.00 14.52 4.06
C THR A 173 2.00 14.00 2.63
N ASN A 174 1.26 12.92 2.36
CA ASN A 174 1.07 12.44 1.00
C ASN A 174 -0.41 12.42 0.63
N VAL A 175 -0.68 12.54 -0.67
CA VAL A 175 -2.00 12.32 -1.27
C VAL A 175 -1.86 11.25 -2.34
N SER A 176 -2.79 10.32 -2.38
CA SER A 176 -2.84 9.25 -3.37
C SER A 176 -4.22 9.16 -3.99
N LEU A 177 -4.27 8.96 -5.30
CA LEU A 177 -5.49 8.87 -6.09
C LEU A 177 -5.46 7.61 -6.95
N ALA A 178 -6.63 6.98 -7.15
CA ALA A 178 -6.80 5.99 -8.21
C ALA A 178 -8.00 6.37 -9.10
N THR A 179 -7.87 6.11 -10.38
CA THR A 179 -8.90 6.36 -11.38
C THR A 179 -9.63 5.08 -11.80
N GLU A 180 -10.80 5.23 -12.41
CA GLU A 180 -11.61 4.13 -12.91
C GLU A 180 -10.86 3.25 -13.92
N GLY A 181 -9.94 3.82 -14.71
CA GLY A 181 -9.04 3.09 -15.61
C GLY A 181 -7.87 2.38 -14.91
N GLY A 182 -7.83 2.36 -13.57
CA GLY A 182 -6.81 1.65 -12.78
C GLY A 182 -5.46 2.37 -12.66
N LYS A 183 -5.36 3.64 -13.07
CA LYS A 183 -4.13 4.42 -12.87
C LYS A 183 -4.04 4.90 -11.43
N PHE A 184 -2.84 4.79 -10.86
CA PHE A 184 -2.51 5.24 -9.52
C PHE A 184 -1.56 6.45 -9.58
N TYR A 185 -1.90 7.50 -8.83
CA TYR A 185 -1.11 8.72 -8.71
C TYR A 185 -0.77 8.96 -7.25
N THR A 186 0.43 9.45 -6.99
CA THR A 186 0.87 9.80 -5.63
C THR A 186 1.59 11.12 -5.64
N PHE A 187 1.35 11.92 -4.59
CA PHE A 187 1.89 13.26 -4.44
C PHE A 187 2.47 13.44 -3.04
N SER A 188 3.60 14.12 -2.98
CA SER A 188 4.13 14.67 -1.74
C SER A 188 3.52 16.07 -1.56
N ALA A 189 2.88 16.32 -0.42
CA ALA A 189 2.15 17.55 -0.13
C ALA A 189 2.78 18.33 1.05
N PRO A 190 3.90 19.05 0.82
CA PRO A 190 4.44 19.97 1.81
C PRO A 190 3.52 21.18 2.00
N ILE A 191 3.35 21.61 3.27
CA ILE A 191 2.60 22.81 3.64
C ILE A 191 3.58 23.96 3.75
N VAL A 192 3.26 25.05 3.04
CA VAL A 192 4.02 26.30 3.07
C VAL A 192 3.18 27.40 3.73
N VAL A 193 3.83 28.23 4.54
CA VAL A 193 3.18 29.41 5.13
C VAL A 193 2.99 30.44 4.02
N ALA A 194 1.77 30.96 3.91
CA ALA A 194 1.42 32.00 2.91
C ALA A 194 1.96 33.37 3.31
#